data_8bc7c201b641dee6f534ee6c5587a3d8
#
_entry.id   8bc7c201b641dee6f534ee6c5587a3d8
#
_cell.length_a   1.000
_cell.length_b   1.000
_cell.length_c   1.000
_cell.angle_alpha   90.00
_cell.angle_beta   90.00
_cell.angle_gamma   90.00
#
_symmetry.space_group_name_H-M   'P 1'
#
loop_
_entity.id
_entity.type
_entity.pdbx_description
1 polymer ?
#
loop_
_entity_poly.entity_id
_entity_poly.type
_entity_poly.pdbx_seq_one_letter_code
_entity_poly.pdbx_strand_id
1 'polypeptide(L)'
;PTLFRASKETVQKLLDKLRKTWLSLKGQNVSAVVGKLNPVIRGCANYYRVAVAHKSFSKLDNWMFCRETRYVNHTHPKKSKHWKKARYWGKLIPGRKDNWVFGDKQKGLYLLKFTWYTIERHVLVKGRASPDDPSLREYWQKRSAVKAKYLMPSRKRMAGEQMGICPVCGESLLNDE
;
A
#
# COMPACT_ATOMS: atom_id res chain seq x y z
N PRO A 1 22.62 -6.00 -12.79
CA PRO A 1 21.22 -6.13 -12.41
C PRO A 1 20.45 -4.89 -12.91
N THR A 2 19.43 -5.12 -13.76
CA THR A 2 18.59 -4.05 -14.30
C THR A 2 17.71 -3.52 -13.18
N LEU A 3 17.82 -2.20 -12.89
CA LEU A 3 17.01 -1.55 -11.87
C LEU A 3 15.78 -0.92 -12.52
N PHE A 4 14.61 -1.43 -12.22
CA PHE A 4 13.34 -0.85 -12.64
C PHE A 4 13.00 0.36 -11.77
N ARG A 5 12.58 1.45 -12.40
CA ARG A 5 12.07 2.66 -11.73
C ARG A 5 10.74 3.06 -12.34
N ALA A 6 9.85 3.62 -11.53
CA ALA A 6 8.65 4.25 -12.07
C ALA A 6 9.03 5.41 -12.99
N SER A 7 8.42 5.49 -14.18
CA SER A 7 8.66 6.60 -15.12
C SER A 7 8.13 7.91 -14.52
N LYS A 8 8.70 9.04 -14.95
CA LYS A 8 8.23 10.37 -14.53
C LYS A 8 6.76 10.59 -14.89
N GLU A 9 6.36 10.15 -16.08
CA GLU A 9 4.97 10.25 -16.55
C GLU A 9 4.00 9.48 -15.67
N THR A 10 4.37 8.27 -15.25
CA THR A 10 3.53 7.45 -14.39
C THR A 10 3.36 8.08 -13.01
N VAL A 11 4.44 8.63 -12.45
CA VAL A 11 4.37 9.38 -11.18
C VAL A 11 3.48 10.61 -11.34
N GLN A 12 3.56 11.32 -12.46
CA GLN A 12 2.72 12.48 -12.74
C GLN A 12 1.23 12.10 -12.87
N LYS A 13 0.92 11.04 -13.62
CA LYS A 13 -0.46 10.50 -13.72
C LYS A 13 -1.04 10.14 -12.35
N LEU A 14 -0.22 9.53 -11.49
CA LEU A 14 -0.64 9.23 -10.11
C LEU A 14 -0.91 10.50 -9.30
N LEU A 15 -0.03 11.50 -9.38
CA LEU A 15 -0.21 12.79 -8.70
C LEU A 15 -1.50 13.48 -9.17
N ASP A 16 -1.82 13.42 -10.46
CA ASP A 16 -3.04 14.01 -11.02
C ASP A 16 -4.29 13.26 -10.54
N LYS A 17 -4.23 11.93 -10.49
CA LYS A 17 -5.30 11.10 -9.90
C LYS A 17 -5.51 11.45 -8.42
N LEU A 18 -4.44 11.50 -7.63
CA LEU A 18 -4.50 11.88 -6.22
C LEU A 18 -5.04 13.31 -6.04
N ARG A 19 -4.61 14.25 -6.91
CA ARG A 19 -5.11 15.64 -6.91
C ARG A 19 -6.62 15.69 -7.13
N LYS A 20 -7.12 15.01 -8.17
CA LYS A 20 -8.56 14.92 -8.47
C LYS A 20 -9.33 14.32 -7.28
N THR A 21 -8.80 13.25 -6.68
CA THR A 21 -9.40 12.63 -5.49
C THR A 21 -9.44 13.58 -4.31
N TRP A 22 -8.34 14.29 -4.00
CA TRP A 22 -8.32 15.29 -2.93
C TRP A 22 -9.30 16.46 -3.18
N LEU A 23 -9.47 16.89 -4.42
CA LEU A 23 -10.43 17.94 -4.76
C LEU A 23 -11.87 17.47 -4.54
N SER A 24 -12.21 16.22 -4.89
CA SER A 24 -13.53 15.64 -4.65
C SER A 24 -13.85 15.41 -3.17
N LEU A 25 -12.84 15.47 -2.31
CA LEU A 25 -12.97 15.25 -0.85
C LEU A 25 -13.08 16.56 -0.05
N LYS A 26 -13.14 17.71 -0.71
CA LYS A 26 -13.38 18.99 -0.03
C LYS A 26 -14.70 18.94 0.74
N GLY A 27 -14.65 19.34 2.02
CA GLY A 27 -15.82 19.30 2.90
C GLY A 27 -16.21 17.92 3.46
N GLN A 28 -15.55 16.85 3.00
CA GLN A 28 -15.78 15.50 3.53
C GLN A 28 -15.03 15.29 4.85
N ASN A 29 -15.50 14.34 5.65
CA ASN A 29 -14.84 13.96 6.90
C ASN A 29 -13.56 13.13 6.66
N VAL A 30 -12.72 13.01 7.70
CA VAL A 30 -11.45 12.25 7.62
C VAL A 30 -11.67 10.78 7.26
N SER A 31 -12.76 10.17 7.70
CA SER A 31 -13.07 8.77 7.38
C SER A 31 -13.26 8.57 5.88
N ALA A 32 -13.95 9.49 5.22
CA ALA A 32 -14.12 9.47 3.76
C ALA A 32 -12.78 9.69 3.03
N VAL A 33 -11.95 10.60 3.55
CA VAL A 33 -10.60 10.86 3.01
C VAL A 33 -9.76 9.58 3.06
N VAL A 34 -9.68 8.95 4.22
CA VAL A 34 -8.93 7.71 4.43
C VAL A 34 -9.48 6.56 3.57
N GLY A 35 -10.81 6.41 3.54
CA GLY A 35 -11.47 5.35 2.78
C GLY A 35 -11.22 5.44 1.27
N LYS A 36 -11.19 6.65 0.69
CA LYS A 36 -10.95 6.84 -0.75
C LYS A 36 -9.48 6.82 -1.14
N LEU A 37 -8.59 7.32 -0.29
CA LEU A 37 -7.16 7.42 -0.63
C LEU A 37 -6.38 6.14 -0.32
N ASN A 38 -6.70 5.42 0.74
CA ASN A 38 -5.96 4.20 1.11
C ASN A 38 -5.95 3.13 0.02
N PRO A 39 -7.06 2.83 -0.69
CA PRO A 39 -7.02 1.88 -1.80
C PRO A 39 -6.07 2.31 -2.92
N VAL A 40 -6.03 3.61 -3.25
CA VAL A 40 -5.13 4.15 -4.29
C VAL A 40 -3.68 4.05 -3.85
N ILE A 41 -3.37 4.42 -2.60
CA ILE A 41 -2.01 4.33 -2.04
C ILE A 41 -1.55 2.88 -2.01
N ARG A 42 -2.39 1.97 -1.48
CA ARG A 42 -2.10 0.54 -1.37
C ARG A 42 -1.85 -0.09 -2.74
N GLY A 43 -2.74 0.13 -3.70
CA GLY A 43 -2.61 -0.43 -5.04
C GLY A 43 -1.35 0.06 -5.74
N CYS A 44 -1.07 1.35 -5.71
CA CYS A 44 0.12 1.93 -6.29
C CYS A 44 1.41 1.43 -5.59
N ALA A 45 1.44 1.46 -4.26
CA ALA A 45 2.61 1.06 -3.51
C ALA A 45 2.92 -0.44 -3.69
N ASN A 46 1.92 -1.31 -3.71
CA ASN A 46 2.10 -2.73 -3.98
C ASN A 46 2.60 -2.99 -5.40
N TYR A 47 2.09 -2.26 -6.40
CA TYR A 47 2.55 -2.41 -7.78
C TYR A 47 4.01 -1.99 -7.95
N TYR A 48 4.42 -0.87 -7.35
CA TYR A 48 5.78 -0.34 -7.50
C TYR A 48 6.79 -0.84 -6.47
N ARG A 49 6.40 -1.64 -5.49
CA ARG A 49 7.33 -2.14 -4.45
C ARG A 49 8.43 -3.05 -5.00
N VAL A 50 8.23 -3.66 -6.17
CA VAL A 50 9.24 -4.46 -6.87
C VAL A 50 10.32 -3.60 -7.54
N ALA A 51 10.03 -2.31 -7.73
CA ALA A 51 10.92 -1.34 -8.34
C ALA A 51 11.70 -0.54 -7.29
N VAL A 52 12.75 0.15 -7.72
CA VAL A 52 13.49 1.11 -6.86
C VAL A 52 12.67 2.39 -6.73
N ALA A 53 11.64 2.36 -5.91
CA ALA A 53 10.64 3.42 -5.79
C ALA A 53 10.82 4.31 -4.55
N HIS A 54 11.76 4.01 -3.65
CA HIS A 54 11.88 4.70 -2.35
C HIS A 54 11.96 6.24 -2.47
N LYS A 55 12.80 6.76 -3.38
CA LYS A 55 12.89 8.20 -3.62
C LYS A 55 11.58 8.80 -4.15
N SER A 56 10.87 8.08 -5.01
CA SER A 56 9.56 8.49 -5.52
C SER A 56 8.49 8.43 -4.43
N PHE A 57 8.51 7.42 -3.60
CA PHE A 57 7.59 7.27 -2.47
C PHE A 57 7.77 8.38 -1.42
N SER A 58 9.01 8.75 -1.11
CA SER A 58 9.29 9.88 -0.21
C SER A 58 8.76 11.21 -0.77
N LYS A 59 8.91 11.44 -2.09
CA LYS A 59 8.34 12.62 -2.76
C LYS A 59 6.81 12.61 -2.71
N LEU A 60 6.18 11.45 -2.93
CA LEU A 60 4.73 11.28 -2.86
C LEU A 60 4.22 11.52 -1.43
N ASP A 61 4.88 11.00 -0.41
CA ASP A 61 4.49 11.22 0.99
C ASP A 61 4.62 12.69 1.39
N ASN A 62 5.68 13.38 0.96
CA ASN A 62 5.80 14.82 1.18
C ASN A 62 4.68 15.60 0.48
N TRP A 63 4.36 15.25 -0.76
CA TRP A 63 3.26 15.86 -1.49
C TRP A 63 1.91 15.60 -0.78
N MET A 64 1.68 14.38 -0.30
CA MET A 64 0.49 14.01 0.47
C MET A 64 0.37 14.84 1.75
N PHE A 65 1.46 14.96 2.52
CA PHE A 65 1.51 15.80 3.71
C PHE A 65 1.12 17.27 3.43
N CYS A 66 1.58 17.83 2.30
CA CYS A 66 1.14 19.16 1.88
C CYS A 66 -0.37 19.22 1.60
N ARG A 67 -0.95 18.14 1.04
CA ARG A 67 -2.41 18.07 0.80
C ARG A 67 -3.20 17.90 2.09
N GLU A 68 -2.75 17.06 2.98
CA GLU A 68 -3.32 16.88 4.33
C GLU A 68 -3.36 18.23 5.07
N THR A 69 -2.25 18.96 5.07
CA THR A 69 -2.14 20.28 5.70
C THR A 69 -3.11 21.29 5.09
N ARG A 70 -3.24 21.31 3.75
CA ARG A 70 -4.21 22.15 3.05
C ARG A 70 -5.65 21.79 3.40
N TYR A 71 -5.96 20.50 3.43
CA TYR A 71 -7.27 20.00 3.84
C TYR A 71 -7.63 20.46 5.25
N VAL A 72 -6.74 20.27 6.22
CA VAL A 72 -6.95 20.65 7.62
C VAL A 72 -7.09 22.18 7.77
N ASN A 73 -6.28 22.96 7.04
CA ASN A 73 -6.36 24.42 7.07
C ASN A 73 -7.68 24.94 6.47
N HIS A 74 -8.17 24.29 5.42
CA HIS A 74 -9.45 24.61 4.82
C HIS A 74 -10.62 24.25 5.74
N THR A 75 -10.55 23.10 6.41
CA THR A 75 -11.62 22.62 7.31
C THR A 75 -11.68 23.43 8.59
N HIS A 76 -10.53 23.88 9.12
CA HIS A 76 -10.46 24.64 10.38
C HIS A 76 -9.56 25.87 10.25
N PRO A 77 -9.98 26.90 9.51
CA PRO A 77 -9.14 28.08 9.25
C PRO A 77 -8.75 28.82 10.52
N LYS A 78 -9.67 28.95 11.48
CA LYS A 78 -9.48 29.71 12.72
C LYS A 78 -8.76 28.99 13.85
N LYS A 79 -8.47 27.67 13.71
CA LYS A 79 -7.80 26.88 14.76
C LYS A 79 -6.28 26.99 14.67
N SER A 80 -5.61 26.97 15.84
CA SER A 80 -4.15 27.01 15.91
C SER A 80 -3.47 25.79 15.29
N LYS A 81 -2.20 25.91 14.92
CA LYS A 81 -1.40 24.78 14.38
C LYS A 81 -1.29 23.62 15.39
N HIS A 82 -1.14 23.93 16.68
CA HIS A 82 -1.09 22.92 17.76
C HIS A 82 -2.39 22.11 17.83
N TRP A 83 -3.54 22.79 17.83
CA TRP A 83 -4.83 22.12 17.84
C TRP A 83 -5.01 21.21 16.62
N LYS A 84 -4.67 21.72 15.41
CA LYS A 84 -4.74 20.96 14.16
C LYS A 84 -3.87 19.71 14.22
N LYS A 85 -2.61 19.84 14.70
CA LYS A 85 -1.70 18.71 14.89
C LYS A 85 -2.27 17.69 15.88
N ALA A 86 -2.72 18.15 17.05
CA ALA A 86 -3.30 17.27 18.06
C ALA A 86 -4.52 16.51 17.56
N ARG A 87 -5.36 17.13 16.70
CA ARG A 87 -6.60 16.54 16.19
C ARG A 87 -6.35 15.53 15.07
N TYR A 88 -5.46 15.84 14.11
CA TYR A 88 -5.35 15.13 12.84
C TYR A 88 -4.12 14.26 12.69
N TRP A 89 -3.04 14.50 13.44
CA TRP A 89 -1.82 13.71 13.38
C TRP A 89 -1.45 13.10 14.72
N GLY A 90 -0.85 11.93 14.69
CA GLY A 90 -0.36 11.25 15.90
C GLY A 90 0.17 9.87 15.64
N LYS A 91 0.50 9.17 16.72
CA LYS A 91 0.85 7.75 16.71
C LYS A 91 -0.42 6.91 16.58
N LEU A 92 -0.91 6.70 15.36
CA LEU A 92 -2.16 5.97 15.13
C LEU A 92 -1.95 4.47 14.90
N ILE A 93 -0.70 4.04 14.72
CA ILE A 93 -0.37 2.65 14.41
C ILE A 93 0.42 2.05 15.55
N PRO A 94 -0.06 0.96 16.16
CA PRO A 94 0.71 0.19 17.15
C PRO A 94 2.04 -0.28 16.53
N GLY A 95 3.14 -0.19 17.29
CA GLY A 95 4.46 -0.65 16.86
C GLY A 95 5.26 0.31 15.94
N ARG A 96 4.67 1.42 15.48
CA ARG A 96 5.41 2.45 14.73
C ARG A 96 5.66 3.71 15.57
N LYS A 97 6.88 4.25 15.47
CA LYS A 97 7.29 5.50 16.18
C LYS A 97 6.92 6.78 15.40
N ASP A 98 6.12 6.68 14.33
CA ASP A 98 5.75 7.82 13.48
C ASP A 98 4.66 8.67 14.13
N ASN A 99 5.00 9.92 14.45
CA ASN A 99 4.10 10.89 15.10
C ASN A 99 3.29 11.73 14.10
N TRP A 100 3.56 11.56 12.78
CA TRP A 100 2.97 12.36 11.72
C TRP A 100 2.10 11.47 10.81
N VAL A 101 1.28 10.62 11.42
CA VAL A 101 0.30 9.82 10.71
C VAL A 101 -1.03 10.58 10.73
N PHE A 102 -1.53 10.93 9.55
CA PHE A 102 -2.82 11.60 9.38
C PHE A 102 -3.97 10.63 9.58
N GLY A 103 -5.00 11.04 10.32
CA GLY A 103 -6.16 10.19 10.53
C GLY A 103 -7.16 10.70 11.55
N ASP A 104 -8.09 9.85 11.90
CA ASP A 104 -9.09 10.07 12.96
C ASP A 104 -8.75 9.21 14.17
N LYS A 105 -8.29 9.86 15.23
CA LYS A 105 -7.92 9.20 16.49
C LYS A 105 -9.08 8.50 17.18
N GLN A 106 -10.28 9.04 17.06
CA GLN A 106 -11.47 8.49 17.72
C GLN A 106 -11.90 7.17 17.07
N LYS A 107 -11.75 7.07 15.75
CA LYS A 107 -12.13 5.89 14.97
C LYS A 107 -10.97 4.94 14.70
N GLY A 108 -9.75 5.28 15.12
CA GLY A 108 -8.57 4.48 14.81
C GLY A 108 -8.24 4.40 13.31
N LEU A 109 -8.79 5.31 12.49
CA LEU A 109 -8.57 5.34 11.06
C LEU A 109 -7.36 6.21 10.72
N TYR A 110 -6.51 5.73 9.82
CA TYR A 110 -5.32 6.45 9.41
C TYR A 110 -5.02 6.32 7.93
N LEU A 111 -4.35 7.34 7.40
CA LEU A 111 -3.90 7.38 6.02
C LEU A 111 -2.57 6.63 5.90
N LEU A 112 -2.48 5.75 4.91
CA LEU A 112 -1.28 5.01 4.59
C LEU A 112 -0.21 5.94 4.00
N LYS A 113 1.07 5.59 4.21
CA LYS A 113 2.20 6.25 3.53
C LYS A 113 2.82 5.29 2.53
N PHE A 114 3.27 5.83 1.39
CA PHE A 114 3.96 5.06 0.36
C PHE A 114 5.27 4.46 0.87
N THR A 115 6.01 5.20 1.71
CA THR A 115 7.29 4.76 2.29
C THR A 115 7.16 3.59 3.26
N TRP A 116 5.95 3.24 3.69
CA TRP A 116 5.75 2.05 4.53
C TRP A 116 5.87 0.74 3.76
N TYR A 117 5.81 0.80 2.43
CA TYR A 117 5.97 -0.36 1.55
C TYR A 117 7.45 -0.51 1.20
N THR A 118 8.10 -1.47 1.84
CA THR A 118 9.49 -1.80 1.57
C THR A 118 9.64 -2.45 0.21
N ILE A 119 10.82 -2.28 -0.41
CA ILE A 119 11.13 -2.92 -1.68
C ILE A 119 11.09 -4.44 -1.51
N GLU A 120 10.44 -5.10 -2.43
CA GLU A 120 10.36 -6.55 -2.50
C GLU A 120 10.83 -7.00 -3.88
N ARG A 121 12.00 -7.64 -3.89
CA ARG A 121 12.59 -8.11 -5.14
C ARG A 121 11.98 -9.45 -5.53
N HIS A 122 11.73 -9.64 -6.83
CA HIS A 122 11.42 -10.95 -7.36
C HIS A 122 12.58 -11.89 -7.11
N VAL A 123 12.30 -13.02 -6.49
CA VAL A 123 13.27 -14.11 -6.35
C VAL A 123 13.36 -14.82 -7.69
N LEU A 124 14.56 -14.88 -8.26
CA LEU A 124 14.79 -15.61 -9.52
C LEU A 124 14.42 -17.08 -9.35
N VAL A 125 13.89 -17.67 -10.42
CA VAL A 125 13.67 -19.11 -10.50
C VAL A 125 15.02 -19.79 -10.57
N LYS A 126 15.19 -20.90 -9.83
CA LYS A 126 16.45 -21.64 -9.79
C LYS A 126 16.65 -22.40 -11.10
N GLY A 127 17.67 -22.02 -11.87
CA GLY A 127 17.99 -22.69 -13.11
C GLY A 127 16.84 -22.68 -14.13
N ARG A 128 16.53 -23.85 -14.70
CA ARG A 128 15.41 -24.07 -15.63
C ARG A 128 14.21 -24.74 -14.96
N ALA A 129 13.99 -24.50 -13.65
CA ALA A 129 12.89 -25.12 -12.93
C ALA A 129 11.55 -24.74 -13.56
N SER A 130 10.78 -25.75 -14.04
CA SER A 130 9.42 -25.59 -14.53
C SER A 130 8.40 -25.81 -13.41
N PRO A 131 7.28 -25.07 -13.37
CA PRO A 131 6.15 -25.38 -12.49
C PRO A 131 5.52 -26.76 -12.75
N ASP A 132 5.63 -27.24 -13.98
CA ASP A 132 5.05 -28.49 -14.44
C ASP A 132 5.88 -29.73 -14.05
N ASP A 133 7.08 -29.53 -13.50
CA ASP A 133 7.95 -30.61 -13.06
C ASP A 133 7.50 -31.14 -11.69
N PRO A 134 7.00 -32.39 -11.60
CA PRO A 134 6.54 -32.97 -10.35
C PRO A 134 7.62 -33.05 -9.26
N SER A 135 8.88 -33.22 -9.67
CA SER A 135 10.02 -33.28 -8.73
C SER A 135 10.27 -31.97 -7.99
N LEU A 136 9.80 -30.84 -8.55
CA LEU A 136 9.97 -29.50 -8.02
C LEU A 136 8.73 -28.98 -7.26
N ARG A 137 7.75 -29.85 -7.00
CA ARG A 137 6.50 -29.47 -6.32
C ARG A 137 6.73 -28.79 -4.99
N GLU A 138 7.63 -29.30 -4.17
CA GLU A 138 7.99 -28.72 -2.86
C GLU A 138 8.67 -27.34 -3.01
N TYR A 139 9.53 -27.18 -4.00
CA TYR A 139 10.16 -25.90 -4.33
C TYR A 139 9.11 -24.84 -4.68
N TRP A 140 8.15 -25.19 -5.52
CA TRP A 140 7.09 -24.27 -5.93
C TRP A 140 6.12 -23.96 -4.80
N GLN A 141 5.78 -24.93 -3.95
CA GLN A 141 4.96 -24.71 -2.75
C GLN A 141 5.62 -23.72 -1.80
N LYS A 142 6.91 -23.89 -1.49
CA LYS A 142 7.68 -22.95 -0.65
C LYS A 142 7.69 -21.54 -1.26
N ARG A 143 7.84 -21.45 -2.58
CA ARG A 143 7.85 -20.19 -3.31
C ARG A 143 6.48 -19.50 -3.29
N SER A 144 5.40 -20.23 -3.46
CA SER A 144 4.03 -19.73 -3.37
C SER A 144 3.66 -19.29 -1.96
N ALA A 145 4.11 -20.01 -0.94
CA ALA A 145 3.89 -19.63 0.46
C ALA A 145 4.49 -18.26 0.82
N VAL A 146 5.61 -17.87 0.20
CA VAL A 146 6.17 -16.52 0.34
C VAL A 146 5.24 -15.46 -0.27
N LYS A 147 4.61 -15.73 -1.42
CA LYS A 147 3.62 -14.83 -2.04
C LYS A 147 2.36 -14.66 -1.18
N ALA A 148 1.89 -15.73 -0.53
CA ALA A 148 0.72 -15.68 0.36
C ALA A 148 0.86 -14.66 1.50
N LYS A 149 2.07 -14.32 1.90
CA LYS A 149 2.35 -13.31 2.93
C LYS A 149 1.79 -11.94 2.57
N TYR A 150 1.61 -11.64 1.28
CA TYR A 150 1.22 -10.33 0.77
C TYR A 150 -0.24 -10.25 0.30
N LEU A 151 -0.98 -11.35 0.40
CA LEU A 151 -2.39 -11.37 0.09
C LEU A 151 -3.18 -10.48 1.06
N MET A 152 -4.32 -9.99 0.58
CA MET A 152 -5.31 -9.34 1.45
C MET A 152 -5.73 -10.29 2.58
N PRO A 153 -6.07 -9.79 3.79
CA PRO A 153 -6.41 -10.64 4.94
C PRO A 153 -7.47 -11.69 4.63
N SER A 154 -8.52 -11.36 3.86
CA SER A 154 -9.56 -12.28 3.42
C SER A 154 -9.00 -13.39 2.52
N ARG A 155 -8.23 -13.04 1.50
CA ARG A 155 -7.60 -14.01 0.60
C ARG A 155 -6.55 -14.86 1.31
N LYS A 156 -5.81 -14.27 2.25
CA LYS A 156 -4.83 -14.99 3.07
C LYS A 156 -5.51 -16.05 3.94
N ARG A 157 -6.67 -15.72 4.53
CA ARG A 157 -7.46 -16.69 5.31
C ARG A 157 -7.95 -17.82 4.43
N MET A 158 -8.57 -17.50 3.29
CA MET A 158 -9.03 -18.50 2.32
C MET A 158 -7.90 -19.40 1.81
N ALA A 159 -6.75 -18.81 1.45
CA ALA A 159 -5.59 -19.57 1.03
C ALA A 159 -5.04 -20.47 2.16
N GLY A 160 -5.12 -20.05 3.41
CA GLY A 160 -4.77 -20.87 4.58
C GLY A 160 -5.73 -22.02 4.80
N GLU A 161 -7.05 -21.76 4.75
CA GLU A 161 -8.09 -22.78 4.90
C GLU A 161 -8.04 -23.84 3.79
N GLN A 162 -7.65 -23.46 2.58
CA GLN A 162 -7.55 -24.32 1.40
C GLN A 162 -6.12 -24.81 1.12
N MET A 163 -5.18 -24.62 2.06
CA MET A 163 -3.76 -24.98 1.88
C MET A 163 -3.12 -24.42 0.60
N GLY A 164 -3.62 -23.28 0.10
CA GLY A 164 -3.14 -22.63 -1.12
C GLY A 164 -3.56 -23.30 -2.43
N ILE A 165 -4.45 -24.28 -2.38
CA ILE A 165 -4.89 -25.07 -3.54
C ILE A 165 -6.40 -24.92 -3.71
N CYS A 166 -6.86 -24.70 -4.93
CA CYS A 166 -8.29 -24.68 -5.24
C CYS A 166 -8.90 -26.06 -5.04
N PRO A 167 -9.96 -26.25 -4.22
CA PRO A 167 -10.57 -27.54 -4.00
C PRO A 167 -11.33 -28.08 -5.23
N VAL A 168 -11.61 -27.23 -6.24
CA VAL A 168 -12.35 -27.59 -7.44
C VAL A 168 -11.43 -28.06 -8.57
N CYS A 169 -10.38 -27.29 -8.88
CA CYS A 169 -9.48 -27.58 -10.00
C CYS A 169 -8.09 -28.10 -9.58
N GLY A 170 -7.75 -28.05 -8.28
CA GLY A 170 -6.45 -28.46 -7.79
C GLY A 170 -5.31 -27.49 -8.09
N GLU A 171 -5.59 -26.36 -8.71
CA GLU A 171 -4.59 -25.35 -9.04
C GLU A 171 -4.21 -24.47 -7.83
N SER A 172 -3.02 -23.88 -7.90
CA SER A 172 -2.56 -22.97 -6.85
C SER A 172 -3.37 -21.68 -6.84
N LEU A 173 -3.98 -21.34 -5.71
CA LEU A 173 -4.67 -20.05 -5.49
C LEU A 173 -3.70 -18.86 -5.37
N LEU A 174 -2.41 -19.12 -5.43
CA LEU A 174 -1.33 -18.15 -5.23
C LEU A 174 -0.58 -17.83 -6.53
N ASN A 175 -1.06 -18.36 -7.66
CA ASN A 175 -0.54 -18.00 -8.98
C ASN A 175 -1.16 -16.65 -9.36
N ASP A 176 -0.29 -15.70 -9.73
CA ASP A 176 -0.71 -14.47 -10.39
C ASP A 176 -0.87 -14.82 -11.88
N GLU A 177 -2.07 -14.88 -12.36
CA GLU A 177 -2.40 -14.57 -13.75
C GLU A 177 -2.79 -13.10 -13.87
#